data_266a1164fc3394235b8cd7b53a306dec
#
_entry.id   266a1164fc3394235b8cd7b53a306dec
#
_cell.length_a   1.000
_cell.length_b   1.000
_cell.length_c   1.000
_cell.angle_alpha   90.00
_cell.angle_beta   90.00
_cell.angle_gamma   90.00
#
_symmetry.space_group_name_H-M   'P 1'
#
loop_
_entity.id
_entity.type
_entity.pdbx_description
1 polymer ?
#
loop_
_entity_poly.entity_id
_entity_poly.type
_entity_poly.pdbx_seq_one_letter_code
_entity_poly.pdbx_strand_id
1 'polypeptide(L)'
;LPSEVFTQIYQPPVSKGDGYDRDNLLKADKLLNEAGWVLKGQQRVNATTGQPLSFELLLPASSNSQWVLPFQHSLQRLGINMDIRKVDNSQITNRMRSRDYDMMPRVWRAMPWPSSDLQIFWSSEYINSTYNAPGVQSPVIDSLINQIIAAQGNKEKLLPLGRALDRVLTWNYYMLPM
;
A
#
# COMPACT_ATOMS: atom_id res chain seq x y z
N LEU A 1 -2.11 12.40 9.89
CA LEU A 1 -1.75 11.02 10.25
C LEU A 1 -2.87 10.38 11.06
N PRO A 2 -3.11 9.05 10.91
CA PRO A 2 -4.00 8.31 11.80
C PRO A 2 -3.53 8.41 13.26
N SER A 3 -4.46 8.49 14.21
CA SER A 3 -4.12 8.60 15.66
C SER A 3 -3.35 7.40 16.18
N GLU A 4 -3.56 6.24 15.57
CA GLU A 4 -2.91 4.97 15.87
C GLU A 4 -1.39 5.02 15.70
N VAL A 5 -0.89 5.88 14.81
CA VAL A 5 0.56 6.12 14.65
C VAL A 5 1.22 6.47 16.00
N PHE A 6 0.50 7.17 16.87
CA PHE A 6 1.05 7.63 18.14
C PHE A 6 0.72 6.71 19.32
N THR A 7 -0.33 5.91 19.23
CA THR A 7 -0.94 5.21 20.37
C THR A 7 -0.81 3.70 20.34
N GLN A 8 -0.58 3.10 19.16
CA GLN A 8 -0.58 1.65 19.00
C GLN A 8 0.67 1.14 18.29
N ILE A 9 1.12 -0.05 18.65
CA ILE A 9 2.13 -0.78 17.89
C ILE A 9 1.40 -1.45 16.71
N TYR A 10 1.89 -1.22 15.49
CA TYR A 10 1.33 -1.88 14.32
C TYR A 10 1.53 -3.39 14.41
N GLN A 11 0.46 -4.12 14.23
CA GLN A 11 0.47 -5.57 14.14
C GLN A 11 -0.13 -5.98 12.79
N PRO A 12 0.68 -6.54 11.88
CA PRO A 12 0.17 -7.00 10.60
C PRO A 12 -0.85 -8.12 10.80
N PRO A 13 -1.87 -8.22 9.96
CA PRO A 13 -2.76 -9.37 9.97
C PRO A 13 -1.97 -10.66 9.74
N VAL A 14 -2.25 -11.68 10.52
CA VAL A 14 -1.61 -13.00 10.40
C VAL A 14 -2.67 -13.99 9.95
N SER A 15 -2.34 -14.85 9.00
CA SER A 15 -3.17 -15.96 8.56
C SER A 15 -2.48 -17.30 8.83
N LYS A 16 -3.26 -18.38 8.79
CA LYS A 16 -2.74 -19.75 8.95
C LYS A 16 -2.06 -20.30 7.69
N GLY A 17 -2.07 -19.55 6.59
CA GLY A 17 -1.45 -19.96 5.32
C GLY A 17 -2.29 -20.94 4.49
N ASP A 18 -3.52 -21.20 4.87
CA ASP A 18 -4.47 -22.10 4.16
C ASP A 18 -5.26 -21.41 3.04
N GLY A 19 -4.96 -20.12 2.79
CA GLY A 19 -5.65 -19.31 1.80
C GLY A 19 -7.05 -18.83 2.21
N TYR A 20 -7.49 -19.14 3.43
CA TYR A 20 -8.76 -18.70 3.98
C TYR A 20 -8.62 -18.38 5.47
N ASP A 21 -8.86 -17.13 5.83
CA ASP A 21 -8.90 -16.70 7.23
C ASP A 21 -10.23 -15.99 7.51
N ARG A 22 -11.12 -16.68 8.19
CA ARG A 22 -12.45 -16.17 8.51
C ARG A 22 -12.40 -14.94 9.40
N ASP A 23 -11.51 -14.92 10.39
CA ASP A 23 -11.46 -13.84 11.37
C ASP A 23 -10.93 -12.55 10.72
N ASN A 24 -9.94 -12.66 9.84
CA ASN A 24 -9.46 -11.52 9.06
C ASN A 24 -10.51 -11.01 8.07
N LEU A 25 -11.29 -11.90 7.43
CA LEU A 25 -12.40 -11.49 6.56
C LEU A 25 -13.51 -10.76 7.33
N LEU A 26 -13.87 -11.22 8.53
CA LEU A 26 -14.85 -10.55 9.38
C LEU A 26 -14.37 -9.17 9.83
N LYS A 27 -13.08 -9.03 10.18
CA LYS A 27 -12.49 -7.73 10.50
C LYS A 27 -12.52 -6.78 9.30
N ALA A 28 -12.17 -7.29 8.11
CA ALA A 28 -12.21 -6.50 6.88
C ALA A 28 -13.63 -6.05 6.54
N ASP A 29 -14.63 -6.93 6.66
CA ASP A 29 -16.03 -6.59 6.47
C ASP A 29 -16.49 -5.49 7.42
N LYS A 30 -16.14 -5.60 8.70
CA LYS A 30 -16.45 -4.57 9.70
C LYS A 30 -15.83 -3.22 9.33
N LEU A 31 -14.53 -3.18 9.01
CA LEU A 31 -13.83 -1.96 8.61
C LEU A 31 -14.43 -1.33 7.34
N LEU A 32 -14.81 -2.14 6.36
CA LEU A 32 -15.48 -1.66 5.15
C LEU A 32 -16.82 -1.01 5.47
N ASN A 33 -17.63 -1.63 6.34
CA ASN A 33 -18.90 -1.06 6.76
C ASN A 33 -18.71 0.27 7.52
N GLU A 34 -17.73 0.33 8.43
CA GLU A 34 -17.36 1.56 9.16
C GLU A 34 -16.89 2.67 8.23
N ALA A 35 -16.21 2.31 7.13
CA ALA A 35 -15.78 3.26 6.10
C ALA A 35 -16.90 3.65 5.10
N GLY A 36 -18.14 3.21 5.32
CA GLY A 36 -19.29 3.54 4.47
C GLY A 36 -19.40 2.69 3.20
N TRP A 37 -18.69 1.57 3.13
CA TRP A 37 -18.83 0.60 2.06
C TRP A 37 -19.68 -0.57 2.55
N VAL A 38 -20.90 -0.70 2.05
CA VAL A 38 -21.89 -1.68 2.49
C VAL A 38 -22.10 -2.79 1.45
N LEU A 39 -22.48 -3.98 1.90
CA LEU A 39 -22.78 -5.08 1.00
C LEU A 39 -24.23 -4.98 0.51
N LYS A 40 -24.45 -4.89 -0.82
CA LYS A 40 -25.75 -4.99 -1.49
C LYS A 40 -25.76 -6.22 -2.40
N GLY A 41 -26.49 -7.24 -2.00
CA GLY A 41 -26.40 -8.54 -2.65
C GLY A 41 -24.99 -9.13 -2.51
N GLN A 42 -24.31 -9.31 -3.65
CA GLN A 42 -22.92 -9.82 -3.68
C GLN A 42 -21.87 -8.73 -3.97
N GLN A 43 -22.29 -7.46 -4.02
CA GLN A 43 -21.39 -6.35 -4.34
C GLN A 43 -21.21 -5.42 -3.15
N ARG A 44 -19.96 -5.03 -2.93
CA ARG A 44 -19.59 -3.96 -2.00
C ARG A 44 -19.79 -2.62 -2.71
N VAL A 45 -20.62 -1.76 -2.14
CA VAL A 45 -20.94 -0.46 -2.75
C VAL A 45 -20.81 0.66 -1.73
N ASN A 46 -20.48 1.85 -2.20
CA ASN A 46 -20.49 3.03 -1.37
C ASN A 46 -21.93 3.32 -0.90
N ALA A 47 -22.14 3.48 0.40
CA ALA A 47 -23.47 3.65 1.00
C ALA A 47 -24.18 4.91 0.50
N THR A 48 -23.44 5.97 0.15
CA THR A 48 -23.97 7.27 -0.28
C THR A 48 -24.19 7.30 -1.79
N THR A 49 -23.20 6.88 -2.59
CA THR A 49 -23.23 7.01 -4.06
C THR A 49 -23.79 5.77 -4.76
N GLY A 50 -23.81 4.62 -4.09
CA GLY A 50 -24.19 3.34 -4.68
C GLY A 50 -23.16 2.74 -5.65
N GLN A 51 -22.02 3.41 -5.86
CA GLN A 51 -20.97 2.92 -6.75
C GLN A 51 -20.31 1.66 -6.18
N PRO A 52 -20.03 0.63 -7.01
CA PRO A 52 -19.35 -0.57 -6.58
C PRO A 52 -17.89 -0.28 -6.23
N LEU A 53 -17.37 -1.00 -5.23
CA LEU A 53 -15.94 -1.00 -4.91
C LEU A 53 -15.21 -1.93 -5.89
N SER A 54 -14.59 -1.34 -6.88
CA SER A 54 -13.81 -2.04 -7.89
C SER A 54 -12.52 -1.29 -8.17
N PHE A 55 -11.46 -2.03 -8.49
CA PHE A 55 -10.17 -1.46 -8.87
C PHE A 55 -9.39 -2.44 -9.75
N GLU A 56 -8.35 -1.92 -10.41
CA GLU A 56 -7.49 -2.68 -11.32
C GLU A 56 -6.14 -3.00 -10.65
N LEU A 57 -5.72 -4.27 -10.75
CA LEU A 57 -4.34 -4.66 -10.48
C LEU A 57 -3.58 -4.75 -11.81
N LEU A 58 -2.65 -3.83 -12.02
CA LEU A 58 -1.84 -3.76 -13.22
C LEU A 58 -0.63 -4.70 -13.13
N LEU A 59 -0.47 -5.61 -14.10
CA LEU A 59 0.63 -6.56 -14.18
C LEU A 59 1.35 -6.49 -15.53
N PRO A 60 2.68 -6.76 -15.58
CA PRO A 60 3.36 -7.04 -16.83
C PRO A 60 2.77 -8.29 -17.52
N ALA A 61 2.66 -8.27 -18.85
CA ALA A 61 2.14 -9.39 -19.65
C ALA A 61 2.89 -10.72 -19.37
N SER A 62 4.19 -10.64 -19.12
CA SER A 62 5.05 -11.78 -18.80
C SER A 62 4.87 -12.31 -17.38
N SER A 63 4.15 -11.61 -16.51
CA SER A 63 3.98 -12.02 -15.11
C SER A 63 3.06 -13.24 -15.01
N ASN A 64 3.48 -14.21 -14.18
CA ASN A 64 2.55 -15.23 -13.69
C ASN A 64 1.59 -14.56 -12.68
N SER A 65 0.29 -14.67 -12.92
CA SER A 65 -0.74 -14.08 -12.03
C SER A 65 -1.29 -15.05 -10.98
N GLN A 66 -0.81 -16.29 -10.94
CA GLN A 66 -1.34 -17.29 -10.00
C GLN A 66 -1.17 -16.89 -8.53
N TRP A 67 -0.08 -16.19 -8.21
CA TRP A 67 0.20 -15.76 -6.84
C TRP A 67 -0.82 -14.73 -6.30
N VAL A 68 -1.50 -14.00 -7.18
CA VAL A 68 -2.47 -12.96 -6.78
C VAL A 68 -3.92 -13.50 -6.73
N LEU A 69 -4.20 -14.66 -7.29
CA LEU A 69 -5.55 -15.23 -7.31
C LEU A 69 -6.15 -15.45 -5.90
N PRO A 70 -5.40 -15.94 -4.90
CA PRO A 70 -5.94 -16.06 -3.53
C PRO A 70 -6.39 -14.72 -2.95
N PHE A 71 -5.66 -13.64 -3.24
CA PHE A 71 -6.03 -12.29 -2.83
C PHE A 71 -7.31 -11.83 -3.54
N GLN A 72 -7.39 -12.01 -4.87
CA GLN A 72 -8.61 -11.72 -5.65
C GLN A 72 -9.83 -12.46 -5.10
N HIS A 73 -9.70 -13.76 -4.82
CA HIS A 73 -10.78 -14.56 -4.24
C HIS A 73 -11.20 -14.06 -2.85
N SER A 74 -10.26 -13.59 -2.03
CA SER A 74 -10.57 -13.02 -0.72
C SER A 74 -11.33 -11.71 -0.85
N LEU A 75 -10.97 -10.86 -1.81
CA LEU A 75 -11.71 -9.63 -2.12
C LEU A 75 -13.12 -9.91 -2.64
N GLN A 76 -13.28 -10.90 -3.52
CA GLN A 76 -14.60 -11.32 -4.02
C GLN A 76 -15.53 -11.76 -2.90
N ARG A 77 -15.02 -12.45 -1.87
CA ARG A 77 -15.81 -12.83 -0.68
C ARG A 77 -16.30 -11.62 0.11
N LEU A 78 -15.59 -10.49 0.01
CA LEU A 78 -16.00 -9.21 0.60
C LEU A 78 -16.89 -8.37 -0.33
N GLY A 79 -17.21 -8.90 -1.52
CA GLY A 79 -17.99 -8.19 -2.54
C GLY A 79 -17.20 -7.17 -3.34
N ILE A 80 -15.88 -7.19 -3.25
CA ILE A 80 -14.97 -6.27 -3.95
C ILE A 80 -14.52 -6.91 -5.27
N ASN A 81 -14.60 -6.14 -6.36
CA ASN A 81 -14.07 -6.57 -7.65
C ASN A 81 -12.65 -6.03 -7.86
N MET A 82 -11.70 -6.93 -8.07
CA MET A 82 -10.34 -6.59 -8.50
C MET A 82 -10.09 -7.18 -9.88
N ASP A 83 -9.94 -6.33 -10.89
CA ASP A 83 -9.63 -6.76 -12.25
C ASP A 83 -8.11 -6.88 -12.42
N ILE A 84 -7.66 -8.03 -12.95
CA ILE A 84 -6.24 -8.25 -13.23
C ILE A 84 -5.96 -7.86 -14.69
N ARG A 85 -5.30 -6.72 -14.86
CA ARG A 85 -4.94 -6.18 -16.19
C ARG A 85 -3.49 -6.46 -16.52
N LYS A 86 -3.27 -7.25 -17.57
CA LYS A 86 -1.93 -7.52 -18.09
C LYS A 86 -1.63 -6.65 -19.31
N VAL A 87 -0.51 -5.94 -19.27
CA VAL A 87 -0.06 -5.08 -20.37
C VAL A 87 1.43 -5.27 -20.63
N ASP A 88 1.89 -4.86 -21.81
CA ASP A 88 3.32 -4.88 -22.14
C ASP A 88 4.15 -3.90 -21.30
N ASN A 89 5.49 -4.06 -21.32
CA ASN A 89 6.39 -3.25 -20.51
C ASN A 89 6.36 -1.76 -20.86
N SER A 90 6.08 -1.42 -22.12
CA SER A 90 5.98 -0.02 -22.56
C SER A 90 4.76 0.64 -21.94
N GLN A 91 3.62 -0.06 -21.96
CA GLN A 91 2.40 0.41 -21.30
C GLN A 91 2.59 0.50 -19.78
N ILE A 92 3.24 -0.51 -19.13
CA ILE A 92 3.57 -0.43 -17.70
C ILE A 92 4.33 0.87 -17.41
N THR A 93 5.38 1.15 -18.17
CA THR A 93 6.20 2.36 -17.97
C THR A 93 5.39 3.64 -18.15
N ASN A 94 4.57 3.71 -19.20
CA ASN A 94 3.77 4.88 -19.48
C ASN A 94 2.69 5.11 -18.40
N ARG A 95 1.98 4.05 -18.01
CA ARG A 95 0.97 4.12 -16.93
C ARG A 95 1.58 4.46 -15.57
N MET A 96 2.78 3.97 -15.27
CA MET A 96 3.53 4.40 -14.09
C MET A 96 3.86 5.89 -14.11
N ARG A 97 4.29 6.43 -15.25
CA ARG A 97 4.62 7.86 -15.40
C ARG A 97 3.37 8.75 -15.28
N SER A 98 2.27 8.34 -15.87
CA SER A 98 0.98 9.06 -15.81
C SER A 98 0.18 8.77 -14.54
N ARG A 99 0.62 7.83 -13.69
CA ARG A 99 -0.10 7.32 -12.49
C ARG A 99 -1.50 6.77 -12.83
N ASP A 100 -1.65 6.21 -14.02
CA ASP A 100 -2.86 5.57 -14.49
C ASP A 100 -2.90 4.10 -14.04
N TYR A 101 -3.06 3.86 -12.75
CA TYR A 101 -3.26 2.54 -12.12
C TYR A 101 -3.79 2.69 -10.69
N ASP A 102 -4.55 1.71 -10.24
CA ASP A 102 -5.04 1.65 -8.87
C ASP A 102 -4.06 0.87 -7.98
N MET A 103 -3.60 -0.27 -8.45
CA MET A 103 -2.66 -1.14 -7.73
C MET A 103 -1.66 -1.78 -8.70
N MET A 104 -0.42 -1.95 -8.26
CA MET A 104 0.61 -2.69 -9.00
C MET A 104 1.64 -3.29 -8.06
N PRO A 105 2.24 -4.46 -8.39
CA PRO A 105 3.34 -5.00 -7.60
C PRO A 105 4.61 -4.20 -7.82
N ARG A 106 5.35 -3.97 -6.74
CA ARG A 106 6.66 -3.31 -6.77
C ARG A 106 7.63 -4.04 -5.87
N VAL A 107 8.89 -4.03 -6.26
CA VAL A 107 10.00 -4.47 -5.42
C VAL A 107 10.76 -3.23 -4.97
N TRP A 108 10.84 -3.02 -3.67
CA TRP A 108 11.74 -2.04 -3.06
C TRP A 108 12.97 -2.76 -2.56
N ARG A 109 14.12 -2.28 -2.98
CA ARG A 109 15.39 -2.74 -2.40
C ARG A 109 15.61 -1.94 -1.13
N ALA A 110 15.48 -2.60 0.00
CA ALA A 110 15.78 -1.99 1.29
C ALA A 110 17.29 -2.01 1.53
N MET A 111 17.84 -0.87 1.94
CA MET A 111 19.17 -0.81 2.52
C MET A 111 19.11 -1.24 3.98
N PRO A 112 20.18 -1.83 4.55
CA PRO A 112 20.20 -2.24 5.96
C PRO A 112 20.00 -1.08 6.96
N TRP A 113 20.25 0.14 6.51
CA TRP A 113 20.12 1.35 7.29
C TRP A 113 19.30 2.40 6.55
N PRO A 114 18.53 3.25 7.25
CA PRO A 114 17.87 4.39 6.65
C PRO A 114 18.91 5.30 5.96
N SER A 115 18.71 5.55 4.67
CA SER A 115 19.65 6.31 3.84
C SER A 115 18.94 7.42 3.05
N SER A 116 19.70 8.22 2.30
CA SER A 116 19.16 9.23 1.39
C SER A 116 18.29 8.66 0.27
N ASP A 117 18.38 7.36 -0.03
CA ASP A 117 17.54 6.70 -1.03
C ASP A 117 16.05 6.77 -0.69
N LEU A 118 15.71 6.90 0.61
CA LEU A 118 14.33 7.08 1.06
C LEU A 118 13.66 8.31 0.44
N GLN A 119 14.44 9.34 0.08
CA GLN A 119 13.94 10.54 -0.56
C GLN A 119 13.30 10.24 -1.91
N ILE A 120 13.95 9.42 -2.75
CA ILE A 120 13.47 9.07 -4.08
C ILE A 120 12.15 8.27 -4.02
N PHE A 121 11.99 7.45 -2.97
CA PHE A 121 10.82 6.57 -2.85
C PHE A 121 9.62 7.21 -2.16
N TRP A 122 9.84 8.16 -1.23
CA TRP A 122 8.80 8.59 -0.30
C TRP A 122 8.64 10.10 -0.15
N SER A 123 9.57 10.93 -0.67
CA SER A 123 9.49 12.39 -0.54
C SER A 123 8.52 13.00 -1.55
N SER A 124 7.84 14.06 -1.13
CA SER A 124 7.00 14.90 -2.00
C SER A 124 7.79 15.52 -3.16
N GLU A 125 9.08 15.78 -2.99
CA GLU A 125 9.96 16.28 -4.05
C GLU A 125 10.00 15.35 -5.27
N TYR A 126 9.89 14.04 -5.04
CA TYR A 126 9.92 13.01 -6.07
C TYR A 126 8.53 12.51 -6.47
N ILE A 127 7.49 13.33 -6.28
CA ILE A 127 6.12 12.96 -6.61
C ILE A 127 5.95 12.53 -8.08
N ASN A 128 6.69 13.12 -9.00
CA ASN A 128 6.64 12.79 -10.42
C ASN A 128 7.60 11.66 -10.82
N SER A 129 8.33 11.10 -9.88
CA SER A 129 9.20 9.95 -10.12
C SER A 129 8.42 8.64 -10.12
N THR A 130 8.77 7.73 -11.02
CA THR A 130 8.24 6.35 -11.00
C THR A 130 8.71 5.56 -9.77
N TYR A 131 9.72 6.04 -9.04
CA TYR A 131 10.18 5.42 -7.81
C TYR A 131 9.23 5.71 -6.63
N ASN A 132 8.66 6.93 -6.55
CA ASN A 132 7.58 7.23 -5.60
C ASN A 132 6.25 6.69 -6.17
N ALA A 133 6.17 5.37 -6.34
CA ALA A 133 5.01 4.72 -6.96
C ALA A 133 3.70 4.99 -6.22
N PRO A 134 3.62 4.99 -4.88
CA PRO A 134 2.38 5.31 -4.17
C PRO A 134 1.94 6.77 -4.29
N GLY A 135 2.76 7.64 -4.85
CA GLY A 135 2.43 9.06 -4.98
C GLY A 135 2.39 9.79 -3.64
N VAL A 136 3.29 9.44 -2.73
CA VAL A 136 3.31 10.02 -1.38
C VAL A 136 3.63 11.50 -1.44
N GLN A 137 2.76 12.31 -0.82
CA GLN A 137 2.96 13.71 -0.53
C GLN A 137 2.58 13.96 0.93
N SER A 138 3.58 14.05 1.81
CA SER A 138 3.35 14.21 3.24
C SER A 138 4.46 15.04 3.88
N PRO A 139 4.16 16.23 4.41
CA PRO A 139 5.15 17.05 5.11
C PRO A 139 5.81 16.33 6.29
N VAL A 140 5.09 15.40 6.93
CA VAL A 140 5.63 14.59 8.03
C VAL A 140 6.69 13.62 7.52
N ILE A 141 6.41 12.93 6.41
CA ILE A 141 7.37 12.01 5.79
C ILE A 141 8.58 12.78 5.27
N ASP A 142 8.38 13.92 4.62
CA ASP A 142 9.46 14.79 4.15
C ASP A 142 10.37 15.24 5.29
N SER A 143 9.78 15.68 6.41
CA SER A 143 10.52 16.09 7.61
C SER A 143 11.34 14.95 8.20
N LEU A 144 10.77 13.75 8.30
CA LEU A 144 11.48 12.56 8.80
C LEU A 144 12.64 12.17 7.89
N ILE A 145 12.44 12.19 6.58
CA ILE A 145 13.50 11.90 5.60
C ILE A 145 14.63 12.92 5.70
N ASN A 146 14.33 14.21 5.78
CA ASN A 146 15.33 15.26 5.93
C ASN A 146 16.14 15.10 7.22
N GLN A 147 15.49 14.73 8.33
CA GLN A 147 16.19 14.44 9.58
C GLN A 147 17.06 13.18 9.47
N ILE A 148 16.62 12.14 8.77
CA ILE A 148 17.40 10.94 8.49
C ILE A 148 18.65 11.28 7.69
N ILE A 149 18.53 12.13 6.66
CA ILE A 149 19.66 12.58 5.85
C ILE A 149 20.66 13.38 6.71
N ALA A 150 20.17 14.29 7.53
CA ALA A 150 21.00 15.09 8.42
C ALA A 150 21.68 14.27 9.54
N ALA A 151 21.12 13.12 9.89
CA ALA A 151 21.63 12.23 10.93
C ALA A 151 22.58 11.15 10.41
N GLN A 152 22.96 11.17 9.11
CA GLN A 152 23.88 10.18 8.56
C GLN A 152 25.20 10.15 9.35
N GLY A 153 25.71 8.93 9.60
CA GLY A 153 26.89 8.72 10.45
C GLY A 153 26.60 8.66 11.96
N ASN A 154 25.40 9.03 12.41
CA ASN A 154 25.00 8.98 13.82
C ASN A 154 23.92 7.92 14.06
N LYS A 155 24.34 6.72 14.45
CA LYS A 155 23.45 5.55 14.66
C LYS A 155 22.37 5.81 15.72
N GLU A 156 22.69 6.53 16.79
CA GLU A 156 21.77 6.80 17.91
C GLU A 156 20.58 7.66 17.45
N LYS A 157 20.82 8.61 16.54
CA LYS A 157 19.78 9.44 15.92
C LYS A 157 19.05 8.73 14.80
N LEU A 158 19.74 7.94 13.98
CA LEU A 158 19.16 7.26 12.81
C LEU A 158 18.10 6.22 13.20
N LEU A 159 18.34 5.43 14.25
CA LEU A 159 17.43 4.35 14.65
C LEU A 159 16.02 4.84 15.00
N PRO A 160 15.83 5.84 15.89
CA PRO A 160 14.49 6.33 16.20
C PRO A 160 13.81 7.01 15.02
N LEU A 161 14.56 7.72 14.17
CA LEU A 161 14.02 8.35 12.97
C LEU A 161 13.54 7.31 11.95
N GLY A 162 14.33 6.27 11.71
CA GLY A 162 13.95 5.16 10.82
C GLY A 162 12.70 4.44 11.32
N ARG A 163 12.63 4.17 12.62
CA ARG A 163 11.42 3.56 13.24
C ARG A 163 10.20 4.46 13.15
N ALA A 164 10.38 5.77 13.30
CA ALA A 164 9.28 6.72 13.16
C ALA A 164 8.76 6.77 11.71
N LEU A 165 9.66 6.78 10.73
CA LEU A 165 9.29 6.73 9.32
C LEU A 165 8.59 5.42 8.97
N ASP A 166 9.14 4.28 9.36
CA ASP A 166 8.52 2.96 9.14
C ASP A 166 7.10 2.91 9.71
N ARG A 167 6.93 3.40 10.93
CA ARG A 167 5.63 3.48 11.57
C ARG A 167 4.64 4.35 10.82
N VAL A 168 5.06 5.51 10.32
CA VAL A 168 4.21 6.42 9.54
C VAL A 168 3.82 5.76 8.22
N LEU A 169 4.76 5.15 7.50
CA LEU A 169 4.50 4.48 6.23
C LEU A 169 3.54 3.30 6.40
N THR A 170 3.75 2.50 7.44
CA THR A 170 2.95 1.30 7.72
C THR A 170 1.50 1.65 8.03
N TRP A 171 1.24 2.62 8.91
CA TRP A 171 -0.11 3.04 9.29
C TRP A 171 -0.87 3.82 8.21
N ASN A 172 -0.19 4.27 7.16
CA ASN A 172 -0.85 4.90 6.00
C ASN A 172 -1.20 3.88 4.89
N TYR A 173 -0.83 2.62 5.03
CA TYR A 173 -1.18 1.54 4.10
C TYR A 173 -0.83 1.82 2.63
N TYR A 174 0.26 2.55 2.37
CA TYR A 174 0.73 2.80 1.01
C TYR A 174 1.14 1.52 0.28
N MET A 175 1.45 0.48 1.02
CA MET A 175 1.87 -0.83 0.52
C MET A 175 1.19 -1.95 1.29
N LEU A 176 0.95 -3.06 0.58
CA LEU A 176 0.62 -4.36 1.18
C LEU A 176 1.88 -5.23 1.07
N PRO A 177 2.60 -5.47 2.18
CA PRO A 177 3.75 -6.38 2.17
C PRO A 177 3.29 -7.82 1.87
N MET A 178 4.07 -8.52 1.04
CA MET A 178 3.82 -9.92 0.68
C MET A 178 4.98 -10.81 1.11
#